data_13a7995a41adcb8f076e599af6afd42c
#
_entry.id   13a7995a41adcb8f076e599af6afd42c
#
_cell.length_a   1.000
_cell.length_b   1.000
_cell.length_c   1.000
_cell.angle_alpha   90.00
_cell.angle_beta   90.00
_cell.angle_gamma   90.00
#
_symmetry.space_group_name_H-M   'P 1'
#
loop_
_entity.id
_entity.type
_entity.pdbx_description
1 polymer ?
#
loop_
_entity_poly.entity_id
_entity_poly.type
_entity_poly.pdbx_seq_one_letter_code
_entity_poly.pdbx_strand_id
1 'polypeptide(L)'
;LFKNGTFARLLTWFNAVNMPAWDFFNIITVDNSSDISLCDENRIKTKCKNRKKIIALGGTVSRVLTKYKIDHYKIDHPSPRNRNLNDKEYEKQMLIKLKEYIHGTN
;
A
#
# COMPACT_ATOMS: atom_id res chain seq x y z
N LEU A 1 -2.22 3.14 -12.47
CA LEU A 1 -1.65 1.79 -12.58
C LEU A 1 -0.17 1.80 -12.30
N PHE A 2 0.33 0.69 -11.83
CA PHE A 2 1.74 0.57 -11.51
C PHE A 2 2.58 0.44 -12.78
N LYS A 3 3.70 1.15 -12.81
CA LYS A 3 4.71 0.92 -13.84
C LYS A 3 5.44 -0.39 -13.53
N ASN A 4 6.07 -0.96 -14.56
CA ASN A 4 6.69 -2.29 -14.45
C ASN A 4 7.61 -2.45 -13.24
N GLY A 5 8.50 -1.49 -12.99
CA GLY A 5 9.43 -1.59 -11.87
C GLY A 5 8.72 -1.53 -10.51
N THR A 6 7.68 -0.72 -10.41
CA THR A 6 6.90 -0.58 -9.18
C THR A 6 6.20 -1.88 -8.82
N PHE A 7 5.52 -2.49 -9.77
CA PHE A 7 4.78 -3.71 -9.52
C PHE A 7 5.72 -4.88 -9.21
N ALA A 8 6.83 -4.96 -9.92
CA ALA A 8 7.82 -6.00 -9.66
C ALA A 8 8.36 -5.92 -8.24
N ARG A 9 8.66 -4.71 -7.75
CA ARG A 9 9.12 -4.52 -6.38
C ARG A 9 8.05 -4.90 -5.37
N LEU A 10 6.80 -4.54 -5.64
CA LEU A 10 5.68 -4.90 -4.76
C LEU A 10 5.56 -6.43 -4.64
N LEU A 11 5.66 -7.14 -5.76
CA LEU A 11 5.62 -8.60 -5.74
C LEU A 11 6.78 -9.18 -4.94
N THR A 12 7.97 -8.59 -5.07
CA THR A 12 9.14 -9.02 -4.29
C THR A 12 8.87 -8.85 -2.79
N TRP A 13 8.30 -7.72 -2.40
CA TRP A 13 7.95 -7.48 -1.01
C TRP A 13 6.93 -8.48 -0.48
N PHE A 14 5.88 -8.74 -1.26
CA PHE A 14 4.84 -9.66 -0.83
C PHE A 14 5.35 -11.09 -0.72
N ASN A 15 6.25 -11.49 -1.62
CA ASN A 15 6.91 -12.79 -1.49
C ASN A 15 7.80 -12.86 -0.24
N ALA A 16 8.51 -11.77 0.07
CA ALA A 16 9.39 -11.73 1.22
C ALA A 16 8.64 -11.87 2.54
N VAL A 17 7.41 -11.40 2.61
CA VAL A 17 6.59 -11.47 3.84
C VAL A 17 5.57 -12.61 3.80
N ASN A 18 5.63 -13.48 2.81
CA ASN A 18 4.68 -14.58 2.64
C ASN A 18 3.23 -14.09 2.68
N MET A 19 2.95 -13.06 1.87
CA MET A 19 1.62 -12.46 1.82
C MET A 19 0.57 -13.52 1.44
N PRO A 20 -0.49 -13.68 2.23
CA PRO A 20 -1.59 -14.56 1.82
C PRO A 20 -2.33 -13.98 0.62
N ALA A 21 -3.41 -14.62 0.21
CA ALA A 21 -4.19 -14.12 -0.93
C ALA A 21 -4.49 -12.64 -0.79
N TRP A 22 -4.17 -11.87 -1.81
CA TRP A 22 -4.31 -10.41 -1.78
C TRP A 22 -4.85 -9.90 -3.10
N ASP A 23 -5.36 -8.68 -3.05
CA ASP A 23 -5.88 -7.97 -4.21
C ASP A 23 -5.50 -6.51 -4.06
N PHE A 24 -5.52 -5.74 -5.14
CA PHE A 24 -5.22 -4.32 -5.07
C PHE A 24 -6.14 -3.53 -5.98
N PHE A 25 -6.26 -2.24 -5.69
CA PHE A 25 -6.99 -1.30 -6.54
C PHE A 25 -6.40 0.09 -6.36
N ASN A 26 -6.64 0.95 -7.34
CA ASN A 26 -6.21 2.34 -7.27
C ASN A 26 -7.32 3.19 -6.71
N ILE A 27 -6.99 4.06 -5.75
CA ILE A 27 -7.97 4.97 -5.18
C ILE A 27 -8.24 6.16 -6.11
N ILE A 28 -7.27 6.49 -6.97
CA ILE A 28 -7.41 7.55 -7.97
C ILE A 28 -7.28 6.89 -9.34
N THR A 29 -8.30 7.02 -10.18
CA THR A 29 -8.33 6.36 -11.47
C THR A 29 -7.94 7.26 -12.64
N VAL A 30 -7.63 8.54 -12.36
CA VAL A 30 -7.15 9.47 -13.39
C VAL A 30 -5.64 9.34 -13.48
N ASP A 31 -5.14 9.19 -14.70
CA ASP A 31 -3.72 8.96 -14.93
C ASP A 31 -2.84 10.06 -14.35
N ASN A 32 -1.78 9.66 -13.69
CA ASN A 32 -0.74 10.54 -13.14
C ASN A 32 -1.25 11.63 -12.20
N SER A 33 -2.45 11.45 -11.64
CA SER A 33 -2.99 12.43 -10.71
C SER A 33 -2.70 12.03 -9.26
N SER A 34 -2.32 13.03 -8.44
CA SER A 34 -2.23 12.88 -6.99
C SER A 34 -3.31 13.69 -6.28
N ASP A 35 -4.27 14.18 -7.03
CA ASP A 35 -5.34 15.02 -6.47
C ASP A 35 -6.36 14.14 -5.75
N ILE A 36 -6.38 14.22 -4.42
CA ILE A 36 -7.26 13.39 -3.61
C ILE A 36 -8.74 13.76 -3.76
N SER A 37 -9.04 14.93 -4.34
CA SER A 37 -10.43 15.30 -4.61
C SER A 37 -11.06 14.43 -5.70
N LEU A 38 -10.25 13.71 -6.46
CA LEU A 38 -10.72 12.79 -7.49
C LEU A 38 -11.08 11.41 -6.93
N CYS A 39 -10.91 11.20 -5.63
CA CYS A 39 -11.24 9.92 -5.01
C CYS A 39 -12.76 9.80 -4.83
N ASP A 40 -13.26 8.59 -5.07
CA ASP A 40 -14.66 8.25 -4.85
C ASP A 40 -14.77 7.51 -3.52
N GLU A 41 -15.28 8.20 -2.51
CA GLU A 41 -15.40 7.65 -1.15
C GLU A 41 -16.21 6.36 -1.12
N ASN A 42 -17.34 6.33 -1.82
CA ASN A 42 -18.21 5.16 -1.82
C ASN A 42 -17.51 3.94 -2.45
N ARG A 43 -16.80 4.17 -3.55
CA ARG A 43 -16.07 3.08 -4.22
C ARG A 43 -14.98 2.52 -3.30
N ILE A 44 -14.24 3.41 -2.65
CA ILE A 44 -13.15 3.01 -1.77
C ILE A 44 -13.71 2.24 -0.57
N LYS A 45 -14.74 2.75 0.07
CA LYS A 45 -15.36 2.06 1.20
C LYS A 45 -15.94 0.70 0.82
N THR A 46 -16.55 0.60 -0.34
CA THR A 46 -17.08 -0.67 -0.83
C THR A 46 -15.96 -1.69 -1.03
N LYS A 47 -14.84 -1.27 -1.62
CA LYS A 47 -13.70 -2.15 -1.84
C LYS A 47 -13.06 -2.61 -0.53
N CYS A 48 -13.09 -1.78 0.50
CA CYS A 48 -12.45 -2.09 1.78
C CYS A 48 -13.36 -2.85 2.75
N LYS A 49 -14.65 -2.87 2.51
CA LYS A 49 -15.66 -3.30 3.46
C LYS A 49 -15.43 -4.71 4.04
N ASN A 50 -15.04 -5.65 3.21
CA ASN A 50 -14.89 -7.05 3.64
C ASN A 50 -13.43 -7.48 3.77
N ARG A 51 -12.52 -6.50 3.89
CA ARG A 51 -11.09 -6.79 4.02
C ARG A 51 -10.67 -6.72 5.48
N LYS A 52 -10.02 -7.76 5.95
CA LYS A 52 -9.53 -7.78 7.33
C LYS A 52 -8.34 -6.87 7.53
N LYS A 53 -7.48 -6.79 6.52
CA LYS A 53 -6.26 -5.99 6.58
C LYS A 53 -6.13 -5.19 5.30
N ILE A 54 -5.85 -3.90 5.46
CA ILE A 54 -5.72 -2.98 4.34
C ILE A 54 -4.34 -2.35 4.44
N ILE A 55 -3.61 -2.41 3.33
CA ILE A 55 -2.26 -1.87 3.26
C ILE A 55 -2.26 -0.69 2.31
N ALA A 56 -1.81 0.47 2.80
CA ALA A 56 -1.70 1.68 2.01
C ALA A 56 -0.28 1.82 1.47
N LEU A 57 -0.16 1.98 0.17
CA LEU A 57 1.13 2.17 -0.48
C LEU A 57 1.40 3.66 -0.62
N GLY A 58 2.12 4.22 0.35
CA GLY A 58 2.52 5.60 0.33
C GLY A 58 1.61 6.55 1.09
N GLY A 59 2.07 7.80 1.23
CA GLY A 59 1.40 8.77 2.08
C GLY A 59 0.08 9.29 1.53
N THR A 60 -0.04 9.40 0.20
CA THR A 60 -1.28 9.90 -0.42
C THR A 60 -2.44 8.94 -0.14
N VAL A 61 -2.21 7.65 -0.36
CA VAL A 61 -3.23 6.64 -0.09
C VAL A 61 -3.60 6.62 1.39
N SER A 62 -2.60 6.66 2.25
CA SER A 62 -2.83 6.66 3.69
C SER A 62 -3.67 7.85 4.14
N ARG A 63 -3.41 9.04 3.58
CA ARG A 63 -4.20 10.23 3.91
C ARG A 63 -5.67 10.05 3.54
N VAL A 64 -5.93 9.50 2.36
CA VAL A 64 -7.30 9.27 1.91
C VAL A 64 -8.02 8.29 2.82
N LEU A 65 -7.37 7.18 3.15
CA LEU A 65 -7.98 6.17 4.03
C LEU A 65 -8.23 6.73 5.43
N THR A 66 -7.32 7.55 5.94
CA THR A 66 -7.50 8.22 7.22
C THR A 66 -8.68 9.18 7.17
N LYS A 67 -8.80 9.95 6.09
CA LYS A 67 -9.92 10.87 5.90
C LYS A 67 -11.26 10.15 5.97
N TYR A 68 -11.35 8.95 5.40
CA TYR A 68 -12.57 8.17 5.36
C TYR A 68 -12.72 7.24 6.57
N LYS A 69 -11.82 7.36 7.55
CA LYS A 69 -11.84 6.56 8.80
C LYS A 69 -11.75 5.07 8.53
N ILE A 70 -10.94 4.69 7.54
CA ILE A 70 -10.67 3.31 7.20
C ILE A 70 -9.35 2.89 7.84
N ASP A 71 -9.41 1.88 8.69
CA ASP A 71 -8.23 1.32 9.34
C ASP A 71 -7.31 0.71 8.30
N HIS A 72 -6.01 0.98 8.41
CA HIS A 72 -5.03 0.49 7.44
C HIS A 72 -3.63 0.52 8.02
N TYR A 73 -2.71 -0.17 7.35
CA TYR A 73 -1.29 -0.11 7.65
C TYR A 73 -0.56 0.54 6.48
N LYS A 74 0.22 1.56 6.77
CA LYS A 74 0.94 2.31 5.74
C LYS A 74 2.35 1.73 5.55
N ILE A 75 2.72 1.50 4.29
CA ILE A 75 4.11 1.21 3.93
C ILE A 75 4.54 2.18 2.83
N ASP A 76 5.82 2.20 2.55
CA ASP A 76 6.36 3.04 1.50
C ASP A 76 5.81 2.62 0.14
N HIS A 77 5.65 3.60 -0.76
CA HIS A 77 5.28 3.30 -2.14
C HIS A 77 6.47 2.59 -2.82
N PRO A 78 6.23 1.48 -3.51
CA PRO A 78 7.32 0.71 -4.13
C PRO A 78 7.86 1.32 -5.42
N SER A 79 7.81 2.63 -5.55
CA SER A 79 8.31 3.34 -6.72
C SER A 79 9.83 3.40 -6.71
N PRO A 80 10.49 3.22 -7.87
CA PRO A 80 11.93 3.44 -7.96
C PRO A 80 12.35 4.87 -7.60
N ARG A 81 11.41 5.82 -7.60
CA ARG A 81 11.68 7.21 -7.21
C ARG A 81 11.73 7.41 -5.70
N ASN A 82 11.33 6.44 -4.93
CA ASN A 82 11.37 6.54 -3.48
C ASN A 82 12.80 6.35 -3.00
N ARG A 83 13.44 7.45 -2.60
CA ARG A 83 14.84 7.45 -2.19
C ARG A 83 15.11 6.65 -0.92
N ASN A 84 14.12 6.52 -0.04
CA ASN A 84 14.28 5.73 1.17
C ASN A 84 14.64 4.28 0.86
N LEU A 85 14.18 3.78 -0.27
CA LEU A 85 14.42 2.41 -0.68
C LEU A 85 15.84 2.17 -1.20
N ASN A 86 16.64 3.23 -1.36
CA ASN A 86 18.07 3.08 -1.66
C ASN A 86 18.83 2.57 -0.45
N ASP A 87 18.29 2.71 0.74
CA ASP A 87 18.86 2.16 1.96
C ASP A 87 18.26 0.78 2.19
N LYS A 88 19.07 -0.25 1.99
CA LYS A 88 18.62 -1.63 2.11
C LYS A 88 18.19 -1.99 3.54
N GLU A 89 18.80 -1.36 4.54
CA GLU A 89 18.41 -1.60 5.93
C GLU A 89 17.03 -1.00 6.19
N TYR A 90 16.75 0.17 5.66
CA TYR A 90 15.42 0.78 5.76
C TYR A 90 14.36 -0.14 5.17
N GLU A 91 14.59 -0.62 3.95
CA GLU A 91 13.65 -1.52 3.28
C GLU A 91 13.46 -2.81 4.08
N LYS A 92 14.53 -3.37 4.60
CA LYS A 92 14.49 -4.59 5.40
C LYS A 92 13.63 -4.41 6.65
N GLN A 93 13.83 -3.31 7.37
CA GLN A 93 13.06 -3.03 8.58
C GLN A 93 11.58 -2.81 8.25
N MET A 94 11.30 -2.14 7.15
CA MET A 94 9.92 -1.95 6.69
C MET A 94 9.24 -3.29 6.43
N LEU A 95 9.95 -4.22 5.78
CA LEU A 95 9.39 -5.55 5.48
C LEU A 95 9.19 -6.38 6.74
N ILE A 96 10.08 -6.27 7.71
CA ILE A 96 9.92 -6.97 8.99
C ILE A 96 8.64 -6.50 9.68
N LYS A 97 8.42 -5.20 9.74
CA LYS A 97 7.22 -4.64 10.35
C LYS A 97 5.95 -5.02 9.59
N LEU A 98 6.03 -5.05 8.26
CA LEU A 98 4.91 -5.46 7.43
C LEU A 98 4.57 -6.92 7.69
N LYS A 99 5.56 -7.79 7.78
CA LYS A 99 5.34 -9.19 8.07
C LYS A 99 4.66 -9.39 9.43
N GLU A 100 5.07 -8.61 10.43
CA GLU A 100 4.45 -8.65 11.74
C GLU A 100 2.96 -8.23 11.66
N TYR A 101 2.67 -7.20 10.89
CA TYR A 101 1.30 -6.73 10.74
C TYR A 101 0.43 -7.82 10.09
N ILE A 102 0.95 -8.49 9.06
CA ILE A 102 0.17 -9.46 8.29
C ILE A 102 -0.06 -10.75 9.05
N HIS A 103 1.00 -11.28 9.68
CA HIS A 103 0.93 -12.59 10.33
C HIS A 103 0.63 -12.49 11.82
N GLY A 104 0.65 -11.29 12.33
CA GLY A 104 0.46 -11.06 13.76
C GLY A 104 1.68 -11.46 14.55
N THR A 105 1.91 -10.74 15.64
CA THR A 105 2.91 -11.12 16.63
C THR A 105 2.18 -11.23 17.94
N ASN A 106 2.27 -12.36 18.50
CA ASN A 106 1.66 -12.53 19.82
C ASN A 106 2.70 -12.97 20.80
#